data_04ef13d787fc222d452966f520027711
#
_entry.id   04ef13d787fc222d452966f520027711
#
_cell.length_a   1.000
_cell.length_b   1.000
_cell.length_c   1.000
_cell.angle_alpha   90.00
_cell.angle_beta   90.00
_cell.angle_gamma   90.00
#
_symmetry.space_group_name_H-M   'P 1'
#
loop_
_entity.id
_entity.type
_entity.pdbx_description
1 polymer ?
#
loop_
_entity_poly.entity_id
_entity_poly.type
_entity_poly.pdbx_seq_one_letter_code
_entity_poly.pdbx_strand_id
1 'polypeptide(L)'
;MEELLTVAAVARRLGVAPATLRTWARRYGIGPTEHESGSHRRYGRDDLAKLTTMRRLIIAGMSPAEAAEKALSTKSTPKLEKIVHGFSDRHDVIDALHNAAIAMDKNFIESLLRNDIEQYGVVRSWQEVIVPVLVHIGKSWEETGEGIEIEHFFSETLKRVFRESASEIKKPINPRPVLVASVGEEMHSLAIHALTAALAERNIECHFLGARTPFAALEAMVEKFAPPAIFLWAQLVENADPSFFRDLPAVRPAPRVLLGGPGWRGSDCAEMTQTPDLNFACEEIARAVGA
;
A
#
# COMPACT_ATOMS: atom_id res chain seq x y z
N MET A 1 16.12 6.05 32.26
CA MET A 1 15.31 7.31 32.25
C MET A 1 14.34 7.20 31.10
N GLU A 2 13.07 7.36 31.35
CA GLU A 2 12.05 7.36 30.31
C GLU A 2 12.14 8.67 29.53
N GLU A 3 12.17 8.56 28.18
CA GLU A 3 12.27 9.73 27.32
C GLU A 3 10.92 10.45 27.28
N LEU A 4 10.86 11.64 27.85
CA LEU A 4 9.65 12.48 27.87
C LEU A 4 9.60 13.38 26.64
N LEU A 5 8.53 13.28 25.85
CA LEU A 5 8.34 14.05 24.63
C LEU A 5 7.71 15.42 24.89
N THR A 6 8.11 16.43 24.09
CA THR A 6 7.47 17.74 24.11
C THR A 6 6.12 17.72 23.39
N VAL A 7 5.24 18.71 23.67
CA VAL A 7 3.96 18.89 22.92
C VAL A 7 4.18 18.93 21.41
N ALA A 8 5.23 19.62 20.94
CA ALA A 8 5.54 19.73 19.52
C ALA A 8 5.98 18.39 18.93
N ALA A 9 6.77 17.60 19.67
CA ALA A 9 7.19 16.26 19.22
C ALA A 9 6.00 15.28 19.14
N VAL A 10 5.11 15.29 20.13
CA VAL A 10 3.89 14.48 20.12
C VAL A 10 2.94 14.92 19.02
N ALA A 11 2.76 16.22 18.81
CA ALA A 11 1.91 16.77 17.75
C ALA A 11 2.39 16.30 16.36
N ARG A 12 3.70 16.43 16.08
CA ARG A 12 4.29 15.91 14.83
C ARG A 12 4.09 14.41 14.68
N ARG A 13 4.38 13.63 15.75
CA ARG A 13 4.25 12.18 15.72
C ARG A 13 2.81 11.70 15.50
N LEU A 14 1.83 12.45 15.95
CA LEU A 14 0.41 12.12 15.77
C LEU A 14 -0.22 12.78 14.53
N GLY A 15 0.51 13.62 13.80
CA GLY A 15 -0.03 14.37 12.67
C GLY A 15 -1.19 15.30 13.07
N VAL A 16 -1.09 15.98 14.23
CA VAL A 16 -2.09 16.92 14.72
C VAL A 16 -1.44 18.25 15.13
N ALA A 17 -2.21 19.32 15.13
CA ALA A 17 -1.68 20.61 15.62
C ALA A 17 -1.42 20.57 17.15
N PRO A 18 -0.38 21.27 17.65
CA PRO A 18 -0.14 21.39 19.10
C PRO A 18 -1.35 21.94 19.87
N ALA A 19 -2.16 22.81 19.22
CA ALA A 19 -3.40 23.34 19.78
C ALA A 19 -4.46 22.25 20.00
N THR A 20 -4.53 21.26 19.11
CA THR A 20 -5.42 20.10 19.24
C THR A 20 -5.10 19.29 20.49
N LEU A 21 -3.82 18.98 20.74
CA LEU A 21 -3.40 18.26 21.95
C LEU A 21 -3.74 19.03 23.23
N ARG A 22 -3.60 20.37 23.23
CA ARG A 22 -4.00 21.20 24.37
C ARG A 22 -5.52 21.16 24.59
N THR A 23 -6.29 21.14 23.50
CA THR A 23 -7.74 21.02 23.55
C THR A 23 -8.17 19.65 24.07
N TRP A 24 -7.55 18.58 23.63
CA TRP A 24 -7.82 17.23 24.12
C TRP A 24 -7.52 17.10 25.63
N ALA A 25 -6.38 17.64 26.08
CA ALA A 25 -6.04 17.68 27.50
C ALA A 25 -7.08 18.46 28.32
N ARG A 26 -7.50 19.63 27.84
CA ARG A 26 -8.45 20.50 28.57
C ARG A 26 -9.88 19.95 28.55
N ARG A 27 -10.38 19.46 27.39
CA ARG A 27 -11.78 19.04 27.23
C ARG A 27 -12.05 17.62 27.67
N TYR A 28 -11.10 16.76 27.48
CA TYR A 28 -11.28 15.30 27.63
C TYR A 28 -10.35 14.66 28.64
N GLY A 29 -9.50 15.46 29.31
CA GLY A 29 -8.56 14.96 30.32
C GLY A 29 -7.44 14.05 29.73
N ILE A 30 -7.26 14.01 28.40
CA ILE A 30 -6.25 13.18 27.76
C ILE A 30 -5.01 14.02 27.45
N GLY A 31 -4.07 14.04 28.40
CA GLY A 31 -2.87 14.87 28.36
C GLY A 31 -1.73 14.23 29.16
N PRO A 32 -0.65 14.98 29.43
CA PRO A 32 0.45 14.44 30.21
C PRO A 32 0.03 14.10 31.64
N THR A 33 0.41 12.91 32.10
CA THR A 33 0.08 12.41 33.44
C THR A 33 0.80 13.21 34.52
N GLU A 34 2.04 13.63 34.24
CA GLU A 34 2.87 14.45 35.12
C GLU A 34 2.94 15.88 34.57
N HIS A 35 2.15 16.80 35.12
CA HIS A 35 2.19 18.20 34.73
C HIS A 35 2.00 19.12 35.94
N GLU A 36 3.06 19.82 36.31
CA GLU A 36 2.98 20.91 37.28
C GLU A 36 2.60 22.22 36.60
N SER A 37 1.73 22.99 37.23
CA SER A 37 1.31 24.32 36.74
C SER A 37 2.54 25.22 36.55
N GLY A 38 2.74 25.73 35.32
CA GLY A 38 3.90 26.58 34.99
C GLY A 38 5.08 25.83 34.33
N SER A 39 5.09 24.51 34.29
CA SER A 39 6.12 23.75 33.61
C SER A 39 5.72 23.42 32.16
N HIS A 40 6.74 23.12 31.31
CA HIS A 40 6.47 22.65 29.96
C HIS A 40 5.90 21.22 29.98
N ARG A 41 4.75 21.03 29.30
CA ARG A 41 4.10 19.72 29.17
C ARG A 41 5.06 18.69 28.61
N ARG A 42 5.22 17.56 29.30
CA ARG A 42 6.02 16.42 28.91
C ARG A 42 5.14 15.17 28.89
N TYR A 43 5.24 14.40 27.84
CA TYR A 43 4.41 13.22 27.61
C TYR A 43 5.27 11.96 27.73
N GLY A 44 4.84 11.05 28.58
CA GLY A 44 5.42 9.72 28.72
C GLY A 44 4.88 8.74 27.67
N ARG A 45 5.37 7.52 27.72
CA ARG A 45 4.96 6.44 26.79
C ARG A 45 3.46 6.14 26.89
N ASP A 46 2.92 6.09 28.11
CA ASP A 46 1.49 5.80 28.33
C ASP A 46 0.58 6.92 27.84
N ASP A 47 0.99 8.18 28.01
CA ASP A 47 0.27 9.32 27.47
C ASP A 47 0.22 9.26 25.95
N LEU A 48 1.36 8.93 25.32
CA LEU A 48 1.44 8.79 23.87
C LEU A 48 0.55 7.63 23.38
N ALA A 49 0.52 6.49 24.08
CA ALA A 49 -0.33 5.37 23.72
C ALA A 49 -1.82 5.74 23.76
N LYS A 50 -2.28 6.43 24.81
CA LYS A 50 -3.66 6.93 24.94
C LYS A 50 -4.01 7.90 23.82
N LEU A 51 -3.13 8.88 23.55
CA LEU A 51 -3.32 9.87 22.49
C LEU A 51 -3.36 9.23 21.09
N THR A 52 -2.49 8.23 20.83
CA THR A 52 -2.50 7.46 19.59
C THR A 52 -3.83 6.71 19.44
N THR A 53 -4.31 6.07 20.50
CA THR A 53 -5.59 5.36 20.52
C THR A 53 -6.74 6.31 20.23
N MET A 54 -6.82 7.44 20.93
CA MET A 54 -7.85 8.45 20.70
C MET A 54 -7.85 8.93 19.25
N ARG A 55 -6.67 9.24 18.70
CA ARG A 55 -6.55 9.67 17.31
C ARG A 55 -7.06 8.61 16.32
N ARG A 56 -6.68 7.35 16.49
CA ARG A 56 -7.14 6.25 15.62
C ARG A 56 -8.65 6.08 15.66
N LEU A 57 -9.27 6.21 16.83
CA LEU A 57 -10.72 6.15 16.99
C LEU A 57 -11.41 7.32 16.32
N ILE A 58 -10.84 8.54 16.38
CA ILE A 58 -11.37 9.72 15.69
C ILE A 58 -11.27 9.51 14.17
N ILE A 59 -10.14 9.02 13.67
CA ILE A 59 -9.97 8.68 12.24
C ILE A 59 -10.98 7.63 11.81
N ALA A 60 -11.32 6.68 12.69
CA ALA A 60 -12.37 5.68 12.47
C ALA A 60 -13.81 6.25 12.59
N GLY A 61 -13.99 7.57 12.56
CA GLY A 61 -15.31 8.21 12.57
C GLY A 61 -15.92 8.42 13.95
N MET A 62 -15.22 8.04 15.03
CA MET A 62 -15.75 8.22 16.38
C MET A 62 -15.66 9.68 16.82
N SER A 63 -16.69 10.18 17.55
CA SER A 63 -16.62 11.52 18.11
C SER A 63 -15.42 11.68 19.05
N PRO A 64 -14.80 12.88 19.13
CA PRO A 64 -13.65 13.09 20.00
C PRO A 64 -13.91 12.80 21.48
N ALA A 65 -15.15 13.00 21.95
CA ALA A 65 -15.54 12.70 23.33
C ALA A 65 -15.56 11.20 23.63
N GLU A 66 -16.21 10.41 22.76
CA GLU A 66 -16.28 8.95 22.87
C GLU A 66 -14.90 8.31 22.69
N ALA A 67 -14.11 8.83 21.73
CA ALA A 67 -12.75 8.37 21.48
C ALA A 67 -11.84 8.57 22.70
N ALA A 68 -11.98 9.72 23.38
CA ALA A 68 -11.25 10.02 24.61
C ALA A 68 -11.68 9.10 25.76
N GLU A 69 -12.98 8.91 25.96
CA GLU A 69 -13.51 8.00 26.99
C GLU A 69 -12.98 6.57 26.79
N LYS A 70 -13.03 6.05 25.57
CA LYS A 70 -12.47 4.72 25.25
C LYS A 70 -10.97 4.65 25.46
N ALA A 71 -10.22 5.68 25.06
CA ALA A 71 -8.78 5.73 25.24
C ALA A 71 -8.35 5.81 26.72
N LEU A 72 -9.17 6.42 27.58
CA LEU A 72 -8.92 6.52 29.03
C LEU A 72 -9.39 5.28 29.81
N SER A 73 -10.52 4.68 29.42
CA SER A 73 -11.10 3.52 30.11
C SER A 73 -10.36 2.21 29.87
N THR A 74 -9.56 2.15 28.83
CA THR A 74 -8.88 0.92 28.44
C THR A 74 -7.53 0.79 29.16
N LYS A 75 -7.40 -0.18 30.07
CA LYS A 75 -6.12 -0.56 30.70
C LYS A 75 -5.09 -1.12 29.71
N SER A 76 -5.52 -1.47 28.49
CA SER A 76 -4.69 -1.84 27.34
C SER A 76 -5.22 -1.15 26.10
N THR A 77 -4.32 -0.65 25.24
CA THR A 77 -4.67 -0.07 23.92
C THR A 77 -5.63 -1.03 23.18
N PRO A 78 -6.80 -0.58 22.69
CA PRO A 78 -7.69 -1.43 21.90
C PRO A 78 -6.90 -2.08 20.77
N LYS A 79 -7.10 -3.39 20.57
CA LYS A 79 -6.44 -4.07 19.45
C LYS A 79 -6.85 -3.36 18.17
N LEU A 80 -5.88 -3.08 17.30
CA LEU A 80 -6.09 -2.40 16.02
C LEU A 80 -7.19 -3.06 15.19
N GLU A 81 -7.24 -4.40 15.20
CA GLU A 81 -8.28 -5.21 14.55
C GLU A 81 -9.70 -4.71 14.89
N LYS A 82 -9.98 -4.39 16.17
CA LYS A 82 -11.30 -3.88 16.56
C LYS A 82 -11.62 -2.48 16.06
N ILE A 83 -10.60 -1.67 15.81
CA ILE A 83 -10.76 -0.33 15.26
C ILE A 83 -11.01 -0.41 13.76
N VAL A 84 -10.23 -1.21 13.03
CA VAL A 84 -10.34 -1.32 11.58
C VAL A 84 -11.61 -2.02 11.10
N HIS A 85 -12.16 -2.97 11.86
CA HIS A 85 -13.46 -3.60 11.55
C HIS A 85 -14.67 -2.65 11.68
N GLY A 86 -14.48 -1.45 12.22
CA GLY A 86 -15.56 -0.45 12.34
C GLY A 86 -15.83 0.34 11.07
N PHE A 87 -14.99 0.24 10.05
CA PHE A 87 -15.19 0.95 8.79
C PHE A 87 -16.18 0.18 7.90
N SER A 88 -17.28 0.83 7.53
CA SER A 88 -18.30 0.28 6.64
C SER A 88 -18.37 0.98 5.28
N ASP A 89 -17.88 2.21 5.19
CA ASP A 89 -17.84 3.02 3.97
C ASP A 89 -16.43 3.06 3.39
N ARG A 90 -16.33 2.89 2.07
CA ARG A 90 -15.05 2.93 1.34
C ARG A 90 -14.39 4.32 1.39
N HIS A 91 -15.19 5.40 1.45
CA HIS A 91 -14.66 6.74 1.62
C HIS A 91 -13.99 6.94 2.98
N ASP A 92 -14.59 6.42 4.04
CA ASP A 92 -14.00 6.47 5.37
C ASP A 92 -12.66 5.74 5.43
N VAL A 93 -12.55 4.61 4.70
CA VAL A 93 -11.28 3.86 4.58
C VAL A 93 -10.21 4.67 3.84
N ILE A 94 -10.58 5.35 2.75
CA ILE A 94 -9.68 6.23 1.98
C ILE A 94 -9.16 7.36 2.87
N ASP A 95 -10.05 8.06 3.55
CA ASP A 95 -9.70 9.17 4.44
C ASP A 95 -8.84 8.71 5.62
N ALA A 96 -9.16 7.55 6.20
CA ALA A 96 -8.39 6.97 7.28
C ALA A 96 -6.97 6.59 6.84
N LEU A 97 -6.80 5.96 5.68
CA LEU A 97 -5.49 5.62 5.11
C LEU A 97 -4.68 6.88 4.79
N HIS A 98 -5.29 7.88 4.14
CA HIS A 98 -4.64 9.14 3.82
C HIS A 98 -4.13 9.85 5.08
N ASN A 99 -5.00 10.00 6.10
CA ASN A 99 -4.63 10.60 7.37
C ASN A 99 -3.56 9.80 8.14
N ALA A 100 -3.60 8.47 8.04
CA ALA A 100 -2.59 7.61 8.64
C ALA A 100 -1.24 7.70 7.92
N ALA A 101 -1.25 7.87 6.59
CA ALA A 101 -0.05 8.10 5.79
C ALA A 101 0.64 9.42 6.17
N ILE A 102 -0.12 10.53 6.26
CA ILE A 102 0.39 11.83 6.74
C ILE A 102 1.01 11.70 8.14
N ALA A 103 0.42 10.90 9.02
CA ALA A 103 0.94 10.67 10.36
C ALA A 103 2.03 9.60 10.44
N MET A 104 2.38 8.97 9.32
CA MET A 104 3.32 7.84 9.25
C MET A 104 2.98 6.72 10.25
N ASP A 105 1.67 6.46 10.47
CA ASP A 105 1.19 5.40 11.36
C ASP A 105 1.16 4.05 10.62
N LYS A 106 2.35 3.48 10.43
CA LYS A 106 2.56 2.22 9.71
C LYS A 106 1.63 1.10 10.17
N ASN A 107 1.53 0.89 11.49
CA ASN A 107 0.77 -0.23 12.03
C ASN A 107 -0.73 -0.09 11.75
N PHE A 108 -1.25 1.14 11.76
CA PHE A 108 -2.64 1.38 11.42
C PHE A 108 -2.91 1.20 9.93
N ILE A 109 -2.02 1.70 9.07
CA ILE A 109 -2.09 1.48 7.62
C ILE A 109 -2.10 -0.01 7.30
N GLU A 110 -1.12 -0.78 7.80
CA GLU A 110 -1.03 -2.22 7.56
C GLU A 110 -2.26 -2.98 8.03
N SER A 111 -2.78 -2.66 9.24
CA SER A 111 -3.96 -3.33 9.77
C SER A 111 -5.22 -3.03 8.96
N LEU A 112 -5.38 -1.77 8.51
CA LEU A 112 -6.53 -1.36 7.72
C LEU A 112 -6.49 -1.98 6.32
N LEU A 113 -5.31 -2.00 5.68
CA LEU A 113 -5.12 -2.62 4.37
C LEU A 113 -5.36 -4.14 4.41
N ARG A 114 -4.81 -4.85 5.41
CA ARG A 114 -5.05 -6.29 5.55
C ARG A 114 -6.52 -6.61 5.74
N ASN A 115 -7.20 -5.86 6.60
CA ASN A 115 -8.64 -6.03 6.80
C ASN A 115 -9.44 -5.77 5.52
N ASP A 116 -9.09 -4.73 4.76
CA ASP A 116 -9.76 -4.39 3.50
C ASP A 116 -9.52 -5.47 2.43
N ILE A 117 -8.27 -5.94 2.30
CA ILE A 117 -7.91 -7.02 1.36
C ILE A 117 -8.60 -8.34 1.76
N GLU A 118 -8.62 -8.71 3.03
CA GLU A 118 -9.30 -9.91 3.52
C GLU A 118 -10.81 -9.89 3.21
N GLN A 119 -11.42 -8.71 3.31
CA GLN A 119 -12.86 -8.56 3.11
C GLN A 119 -13.27 -8.43 1.64
N TYR A 120 -12.48 -7.77 0.81
CA TYR A 120 -12.86 -7.40 -0.57
C TYR A 120 -11.93 -7.96 -1.66
N GLY A 121 -10.81 -8.53 -1.29
CA GLY A 121 -9.76 -8.99 -2.20
C GLY A 121 -8.85 -7.86 -2.69
N VAL A 122 -7.68 -8.24 -3.20
CA VAL A 122 -6.65 -7.29 -3.65
C VAL A 122 -7.14 -6.39 -4.78
N VAL A 123 -7.85 -6.94 -5.76
CA VAL A 123 -8.30 -6.16 -6.94
C VAL A 123 -9.21 -5.01 -6.53
N ARG A 124 -10.23 -5.28 -5.70
CA ARG A 124 -11.15 -4.23 -5.26
C ARG A 124 -10.49 -3.24 -4.32
N SER A 125 -9.66 -3.72 -3.39
CA SER A 125 -8.89 -2.85 -2.50
C SER A 125 -7.97 -1.92 -3.27
N TRP A 126 -7.32 -2.44 -4.32
CA TRP A 126 -6.48 -1.64 -5.22
C TRP A 126 -7.25 -0.54 -5.92
N GLN A 127 -8.35 -0.90 -6.61
CA GLN A 127 -9.11 0.02 -7.46
C GLN A 127 -9.92 1.03 -6.66
N GLU A 128 -10.60 0.58 -5.61
CA GLU A 128 -11.59 1.39 -4.89
C GLU A 128 -11.00 2.18 -3.71
N VAL A 129 -9.82 1.79 -3.19
CA VAL A 129 -9.22 2.42 -2.01
C VAL A 129 -7.79 2.89 -2.27
N ILE A 130 -6.89 1.98 -2.67
CA ILE A 130 -5.45 2.28 -2.71
C ILE A 130 -5.12 3.31 -3.79
N VAL A 131 -5.63 3.13 -5.01
CA VAL A 131 -5.42 4.09 -6.11
C VAL A 131 -5.97 5.49 -5.75
N PRO A 132 -7.20 5.65 -5.23
CA PRO A 132 -7.67 6.94 -4.72
C PRO A 132 -6.75 7.60 -3.68
N VAL A 133 -6.25 6.83 -2.70
CA VAL A 133 -5.29 7.37 -1.69
C VAL A 133 -4.00 7.83 -2.35
N LEU A 134 -3.41 7.04 -3.26
CA LEU A 134 -2.20 7.41 -4.00
C LEU A 134 -2.40 8.69 -4.83
N VAL A 135 -3.57 8.83 -5.48
CA VAL A 135 -3.93 10.04 -6.23
C VAL A 135 -4.05 11.26 -5.31
N HIS A 136 -4.65 11.11 -4.11
CA HIS A 136 -4.74 12.20 -3.15
C HIS A 136 -3.37 12.65 -2.65
N ILE A 137 -2.48 11.69 -2.34
CA ILE A 137 -1.10 11.99 -1.91
C ILE A 137 -0.33 12.68 -3.04
N GLY A 138 -0.42 12.17 -4.28
CA GLY A 138 0.25 12.73 -5.45
C GLY A 138 -0.20 14.16 -5.77
N LYS A 139 -1.51 14.44 -5.73
CA LYS A 139 -2.04 15.81 -5.93
C LYS A 139 -1.53 16.79 -4.89
N SER A 140 -1.46 16.38 -3.62
CA SER A 140 -0.92 17.22 -2.55
C SER A 140 0.52 17.63 -2.84
N TRP A 141 1.34 16.70 -3.35
CA TRP A 141 2.71 16.99 -3.75
C TRP A 141 2.80 17.92 -4.98
N GLU A 142 1.96 17.70 -5.99
CA GLU A 142 1.91 18.56 -7.18
C GLU A 142 1.55 20.01 -6.82
N GLU A 143 0.64 20.21 -5.87
CA GLU A 143 0.15 21.54 -5.45
C GLU A 143 1.11 22.26 -4.50
N THR A 144 1.79 21.55 -3.62
CA THR A 144 2.56 22.14 -2.51
C THR A 144 4.06 21.95 -2.64
N GLY A 145 4.53 20.98 -3.45
CA GLY A 145 5.92 20.54 -3.51
C GLY A 145 6.39 19.78 -2.26
N GLU A 146 5.46 19.44 -1.34
CA GLU A 146 5.75 18.75 -0.10
C GLU A 146 5.01 17.40 -0.06
N GLY A 147 5.53 16.41 0.69
CA GLY A 147 4.84 15.13 0.92
C GLY A 147 5.41 13.95 0.13
N ILE A 148 6.53 14.09 -0.56
CA ILE A 148 7.22 12.98 -1.24
C ILE A 148 7.62 11.88 -0.26
N GLU A 149 7.96 12.23 0.99
CA GLU A 149 8.25 11.29 2.06
C GLU A 149 7.01 10.50 2.48
N ILE A 150 5.82 11.09 2.38
CA ILE A 150 4.53 10.43 2.68
C ILE A 150 4.24 9.38 1.61
N GLU A 151 4.43 9.75 0.33
CA GLU A 151 4.26 8.84 -0.81
C GLU A 151 5.20 7.64 -0.71
N HIS A 152 6.49 7.88 -0.46
CA HIS A 152 7.48 6.82 -0.30
C HIS A 152 7.15 5.89 0.87
N PHE A 153 6.83 6.48 2.03
CA PHE A 153 6.46 5.71 3.21
C PHE A 153 5.21 4.84 2.98
N PHE A 154 4.18 5.41 2.34
CA PHE A 154 2.95 4.70 2.04
C PHE A 154 3.18 3.60 1.01
N SER A 155 3.89 3.90 -0.08
CA SER A 155 4.23 2.93 -1.13
C SER A 155 5.04 1.75 -0.60
N GLU A 156 6.04 1.97 0.25
CA GLU A 156 6.81 0.88 0.87
C GLU A 156 5.97 0.05 1.85
N THR A 157 5.04 0.69 2.56
CA THR A 157 4.09 -0.03 3.43
C THR A 157 3.16 -0.93 2.60
N LEU A 158 2.63 -0.43 1.48
CA LEU A 158 1.83 -1.20 0.52
C LEU A 158 2.59 -2.38 -0.06
N LYS A 159 3.82 -2.16 -0.55
CA LYS A 159 4.67 -3.23 -1.09
C LYS A 159 4.89 -4.34 -0.09
N ARG A 160 5.03 -4.01 1.20
CA ARG A 160 5.15 -5.00 2.26
C ARG A 160 3.89 -5.83 2.41
N VAL A 161 2.71 -5.20 2.51
CA VAL A 161 1.43 -5.91 2.64
C VAL A 161 1.20 -6.83 1.45
N PHE A 162 1.42 -6.36 0.21
CA PHE A 162 1.28 -7.18 -0.98
C PHE A 162 2.26 -8.35 -1.04
N ARG A 163 3.51 -8.16 -0.61
CA ARG A 163 4.49 -9.26 -0.56
C ARG A 163 4.09 -10.34 0.45
N GLU A 164 3.56 -9.93 1.61
CA GLU A 164 3.03 -10.86 2.60
C GLU A 164 1.87 -11.66 2.01
N SER A 165 0.87 -11.01 1.39
CA SER A 165 -0.26 -11.67 0.72
C SER A 165 0.22 -12.61 -0.40
N ALA A 166 1.19 -12.19 -1.21
CA ALA A 166 1.74 -13.02 -2.28
C ALA A 166 2.49 -14.27 -1.78
N SER A 167 2.98 -14.27 -0.54
CA SER A 167 3.70 -15.41 0.05
C SER A 167 2.79 -16.52 0.58
N GLU A 168 1.49 -16.33 0.60
CA GLU A 168 0.53 -17.28 1.18
C GLU A 168 0.13 -18.44 0.27
N ILE A 169 0.63 -18.49 -0.97
CA ILE A 169 0.34 -19.57 -1.93
C ILE A 169 0.85 -20.90 -1.38
N LYS A 170 -0.05 -21.85 -1.15
CA LYS A 170 0.31 -23.20 -0.65
C LYS A 170 0.41 -24.24 -1.76
N LYS A 171 -0.42 -24.13 -2.78
CA LYS A 171 -0.50 -25.07 -3.91
C LYS A 171 -0.77 -24.29 -5.19
N PRO A 172 0.27 -23.89 -5.93
CA PRO A 172 0.09 -23.23 -7.22
C PRO A 172 -0.70 -24.12 -8.19
N ILE A 173 -1.61 -23.52 -8.94
CA ILE A 173 -2.36 -24.21 -10.00
C ILE A 173 -1.56 -24.33 -11.29
N ASN A 174 -0.58 -23.44 -11.48
CA ASN A 174 0.27 -23.38 -12.66
C ASN A 174 1.59 -24.15 -12.41
N PRO A 175 1.96 -25.10 -13.28
CA PRO A 175 3.21 -25.87 -13.16
C PRO A 175 4.44 -25.05 -13.53
N ARG A 176 4.28 -23.92 -14.21
CA ARG A 176 5.33 -22.99 -14.60
C ARG A 176 4.93 -21.58 -14.14
N PRO A 177 5.86 -20.82 -13.53
CA PRO A 177 5.55 -19.51 -12.98
C PRO A 177 5.24 -18.50 -14.09
N VAL A 178 4.37 -17.53 -13.75
CA VAL A 178 4.20 -16.31 -14.54
C VAL A 178 5.35 -15.36 -14.23
N LEU A 179 5.95 -14.72 -15.23
CA LEU A 179 6.98 -13.71 -15.01
C LEU A 179 6.35 -12.31 -14.90
N VAL A 180 6.79 -11.56 -13.91
CA VAL A 180 6.29 -10.20 -13.65
C VAL A 180 7.47 -9.26 -13.46
N ALA A 181 7.58 -8.22 -14.29
CA ALA A 181 8.73 -7.31 -14.31
C ALA A 181 8.33 -5.86 -14.60
N SER A 182 9.04 -4.90 -13.99
CA SER A 182 9.12 -3.52 -14.48
C SER A 182 10.34 -3.39 -15.38
N VAL A 183 10.13 -2.95 -16.63
CA VAL A 183 11.14 -3.06 -17.69
C VAL A 183 12.20 -1.97 -17.64
N GLY A 184 13.41 -2.31 -18.08
CA GLY A 184 14.51 -1.35 -18.25
C GLY A 184 14.84 -0.57 -16.96
N GLU A 185 14.78 0.75 -17.04
CA GLU A 185 15.05 1.65 -15.90
C GLU A 185 13.79 1.98 -15.07
N GLU A 186 12.66 1.29 -15.30
CA GLU A 186 11.41 1.54 -14.59
C GLU A 186 11.50 1.22 -13.09
N MET A 187 11.40 2.26 -12.28
CA MET A 187 11.46 2.17 -10.82
C MET A 187 10.09 1.92 -10.16
N HIS A 188 9.00 2.27 -10.85
CA HIS A 188 7.65 2.09 -10.32
C HIS A 188 7.25 0.62 -10.37
N SER A 189 7.23 -0.01 -9.21
CA SER A 189 6.92 -1.44 -9.08
C SER A 189 5.68 -1.74 -8.23
N LEU A 190 5.00 -0.72 -7.70
CA LEU A 190 3.87 -0.94 -6.79
C LEU A 190 2.72 -1.70 -7.48
N ALA A 191 2.40 -1.36 -8.73
CA ALA A 191 1.34 -2.03 -9.48
C ALA A 191 1.64 -3.52 -9.72
N ILE A 192 2.90 -3.89 -9.96
CA ILE A 192 3.27 -5.30 -10.12
C ILE A 192 3.29 -6.06 -8.79
N HIS A 193 3.49 -5.40 -7.63
CA HIS A 193 3.26 -6.00 -6.32
C HIS A 193 1.77 -6.30 -6.10
N ALA A 194 0.89 -5.36 -6.46
CA ALA A 194 -0.56 -5.57 -6.41
C ALA A 194 -1.00 -6.73 -7.32
N LEU A 195 -0.48 -6.78 -8.55
CA LEU A 195 -0.75 -7.88 -9.48
C LEU A 195 -0.33 -9.24 -8.89
N THR A 196 0.88 -9.33 -8.36
CA THR A 196 1.40 -10.58 -7.79
C THR A 196 0.55 -11.04 -6.61
N ALA A 197 0.12 -10.13 -5.75
CA ALA A 197 -0.79 -10.43 -4.63
C ALA A 197 -2.18 -10.89 -5.12
N ALA A 198 -2.74 -10.22 -6.14
CA ALA A 198 -4.04 -10.60 -6.73
C ALA A 198 -4.00 -11.97 -7.43
N LEU A 199 -2.87 -12.32 -8.05
CA LEU A 199 -2.65 -13.64 -8.64
C LEU A 199 -2.48 -14.72 -7.57
N ALA A 200 -1.85 -14.38 -6.44
CA ALA A 200 -1.71 -15.28 -5.31
C ALA A 200 -3.07 -15.67 -4.70
N GLU A 201 -4.04 -14.75 -4.61
CA GLU A 201 -5.43 -15.07 -4.21
C GLU A 201 -6.08 -16.12 -5.12
N ARG A 202 -5.64 -16.19 -6.38
CA ARG A 202 -6.08 -17.18 -7.38
C ARG A 202 -5.22 -18.45 -7.41
N ASN A 203 -4.27 -18.58 -6.47
CA ASN A 203 -3.25 -19.64 -6.42
C ASN A 203 -2.37 -19.70 -7.68
N ILE A 204 -2.12 -18.58 -8.35
CA ILE A 204 -1.23 -18.47 -9.50
C ILE A 204 0.14 -18.00 -9.01
N GLU A 205 1.15 -18.87 -9.19
CA GLU A 205 2.54 -18.57 -8.82
C GLU A 205 3.20 -17.64 -9.82
N CYS A 206 3.86 -16.61 -9.29
CA CYS A 206 4.62 -15.66 -10.07
C CYS A 206 6.09 -15.64 -9.66
N HIS A 207 6.99 -15.48 -10.62
CA HIS A 207 8.35 -15.04 -10.36
C HIS A 207 8.43 -13.52 -10.55
N PHE A 208 8.57 -12.83 -9.44
CA PHE A 208 8.63 -11.39 -9.38
C PHE A 208 10.06 -10.90 -9.59
N LEU A 209 10.35 -10.29 -10.76
CA LEU A 209 11.67 -9.76 -11.10
C LEU A 209 11.92 -8.35 -10.54
N GLY A 210 10.84 -7.60 -10.26
CA GLY A 210 10.90 -6.30 -9.59
C GLY A 210 11.10 -5.11 -10.50
N ALA A 211 11.62 -4.03 -9.91
CA ALA A 211 11.95 -2.80 -10.60
C ALA A 211 13.28 -2.92 -11.36
N ARG A 212 13.45 -2.12 -12.42
CA ARG A 212 14.69 -2.02 -13.20
C ARG A 212 15.18 -3.38 -13.70
N THR A 213 14.27 -4.19 -14.24
CA THR A 213 14.64 -5.50 -14.77
C THR A 213 15.39 -5.36 -16.10
N PRO A 214 16.67 -5.73 -16.17
CA PRO A 214 17.39 -5.73 -17.44
C PRO A 214 16.83 -6.78 -18.40
N PHE A 215 16.89 -6.52 -19.72
CA PHE A 215 16.44 -7.47 -20.72
C PHE A 215 17.10 -8.85 -20.56
N ALA A 216 18.42 -8.91 -20.37
CA ALA A 216 19.13 -10.16 -20.19
C ALA A 216 18.64 -11.02 -19.00
N ALA A 217 18.15 -10.37 -17.92
CA ALA A 217 17.55 -11.11 -16.81
C ALA A 217 16.19 -11.70 -17.17
N LEU A 218 15.36 -10.93 -17.90
CA LEU A 218 14.09 -11.42 -18.41
C LEU A 218 14.29 -12.57 -19.41
N GLU A 219 15.20 -12.41 -20.37
CA GLU A 219 15.58 -13.41 -21.36
C GLU A 219 15.98 -14.74 -20.71
N ALA A 220 16.92 -14.72 -19.76
CA ALA A 220 17.36 -15.92 -19.04
C ALA A 220 16.21 -16.62 -18.28
N MET A 221 15.29 -15.84 -17.72
CA MET A 221 14.12 -16.41 -17.02
C MET A 221 13.12 -17.02 -17.99
N VAL A 222 12.92 -16.43 -19.17
CA VAL A 222 12.04 -16.98 -20.22
C VAL A 222 12.61 -18.31 -20.74
N GLU A 223 13.91 -18.39 -21.05
CA GLU A 223 14.57 -19.62 -21.47
C GLU A 223 14.47 -20.73 -20.42
N LYS A 224 14.72 -20.37 -19.15
CA LYS A 224 14.75 -21.32 -18.05
C LYS A 224 13.39 -21.91 -17.72
N PHE A 225 12.35 -21.09 -17.69
CA PHE A 225 11.03 -21.49 -17.15
C PHE A 225 9.96 -21.69 -18.22
N ALA A 226 10.17 -21.22 -19.45
CA ALA A 226 9.16 -21.21 -20.53
C ALA A 226 7.77 -20.81 -19.98
N PRO A 227 7.61 -19.59 -19.40
CA PRO A 227 6.44 -19.19 -18.65
C PRO A 227 5.17 -19.21 -19.51
N PRO A 228 3.97 -19.45 -18.94
CA PRO A 228 2.71 -19.36 -19.68
C PRO A 228 2.33 -17.92 -20.00
N ALA A 229 2.74 -16.98 -19.15
CA ALA A 229 2.53 -15.55 -19.35
C ALA A 229 3.70 -14.72 -18.81
N ILE A 230 3.89 -13.54 -19.42
CA ILE A 230 4.86 -12.53 -19.01
C ILE A 230 4.10 -11.20 -18.90
N PHE A 231 4.19 -10.54 -17.75
CA PHE A 231 3.61 -9.20 -17.54
C PHE A 231 4.74 -8.18 -17.44
N LEU A 232 4.73 -7.19 -18.33
CA LEU A 232 5.75 -6.13 -18.43
C LEU A 232 5.13 -4.79 -18.07
N TRP A 233 5.65 -4.15 -17.02
CA TRP A 233 5.17 -2.87 -16.53
C TRP A 233 6.09 -1.72 -16.95
N ALA A 234 5.48 -0.65 -17.48
CA ALA A 234 6.11 0.65 -17.67
C ALA A 234 5.15 1.76 -17.22
N GLN A 235 5.53 2.54 -16.21
CA GLN A 235 4.82 3.74 -15.77
C GLN A 235 5.14 4.92 -16.68
N LEU A 236 6.40 5.08 -17.05
CA LEU A 236 6.92 6.18 -17.85
C LEU A 236 7.12 5.74 -19.31
N VAL A 237 6.80 6.65 -20.25
CA VAL A 237 6.90 6.38 -21.69
C VAL A 237 8.34 6.08 -22.11
N GLU A 238 9.29 6.77 -21.52
CA GLU A 238 10.75 6.58 -21.78
C GLU A 238 11.25 5.20 -21.37
N ASN A 239 10.54 4.48 -20.50
CA ASN A 239 10.90 3.14 -20.07
C ASN A 239 10.19 2.02 -20.88
N ALA A 240 9.20 2.38 -21.69
CA ALA A 240 8.41 1.44 -22.48
C ALA A 240 9.15 1.03 -23.76
N ASP A 241 10.22 0.24 -23.61
CA ASP A 241 11.02 -0.25 -24.72
C ASP A 241 10.43 -1.52 -25.35
N PRO A 242 9.99 -1.46 -26.63
CA PRO A 242 9.43 -2.62 -27.33
C PRO A 242 10.38 -3.83 -27.47
N SER A 243 11.69 -3.67 -27.37
CA SER A 243 12.65 -4.78 -27.39
C SER A 243 12.35 -5.82 -26.30
N PHE A 244 11.80 -5.39 -25.15
CA PHE A 244 11.44 -6.30 -24.05
C PHE A 244 10.39 -7.35 -24.40
N PHE A 245 9.66 -7.21 -25.49
CA PHE A 245 8.75 -8.25 -25.96
C PHE A 245 9.06 -8.75 -27.38
N ARG A 246 9.69 -7.93 -28.23
CA ARG A 246 10.04 -8.32 -29.60
C ARG A 246 11.21 -9.29 -29.66
N ASP A 247 12.19 -9.10 -28.78
CA ASP A 247 13.46 -9.83 -28.80
C ASP A 247 13.46 -11.01 -27.81
N LEU A 248 12.31 -11.35 -27.23
CA LEU A 248 12.17 -12.49 -26.33
C LEU A 248 12.54 -13.80 -27.02
N PRO A 249 13.25 -14.72 -26.33
CA PRO A 249 13.60 -16.03 -26.88
C PRO A 249 12.36 -16.86 -27.21
N ALA A 250 12.44 -17.56 -28.32
CA ALA A 250 11.37 -18.46 -28.79
C ALA A 250 11.30 -19.70 -27.91
N VAL A 251 10.31 -19.80 -27.05
CA VAL A 251 10.04 -20.99 -26.22
C VAL A 251 8.70 -21.62 -26.59
N ARG A 252 8.51 -22.88 -26.20
CA ARG A 252 7.26 -23.62 -26.49
C ARG A 252 6.64 -24.17 -25.22
N PRO A 253 5.32 -23.93 -25.00
CA PRO A 253 4.46 -23.02 -25.77
C PRO A 253 4.94 -21.57 -25.66
N ALA A 254 4.61 -20.73 -26.65
CA ALA A 254 4.93 -19.31 -26.62
C ALA A 254 4.18 -18.64 -25.44
N PRO A 255 4.83 -17.78 -24.66
CA PRO A 255 4.17 -17.07 -23.56
C PRO A 255 3.16 -16.04 -24.08
N ARG A 256 2.07 -15.84 -23.33
CA ARG A 256 1.23 -14.68 -23.52
C ARG A 256 1.91 -13.45 -22.93
N VAL A 257 2.25 -12.47 -23.74
CA VAL A 257 2.86 -11.22 -23.29
C VAL A 257 1.77 -10.17 -23.07
N LEU A 258 1.78 -9.58 -21.87
CA LEU A 258 0.83 -8.56 -21.42
C LEU A 258 1.60 -7.30 -21.03
N LEU A 259 1.11 -6.16 -21.48
CA LEU A 259 1.71 -4.84 -21.22
C LEU A 259 0.81 -4.06 -20.27
N GLY A 260 1.35 -3.65 -19.13
CA GLY A 260 0.66 -2.86 -18.13
C GLY A 260 1.33 -1.53 -17.87
N GLY A 261 0.51 -0.53 -17.58
CA GLY A 261 0.97 0.81 -17.24
C GLY A 261 0.82 1.83 -18.38
N PRO A 262 0.75 3.11 -18.00
CA PRO A 262 0.51 4.20 -18.97
C PRO A 262 1.68 4.43 -19.93
N GLY A 263 2.89 3.99 -19.60
CA GLY A 263 4.07 4.12 -20.45
C GLY A 263 3.92 3.46 -21.82
N TRP A 264 3.15 2.39 -21.93
CA TRP A 264 2.91 1.70 -23.19
C TRP A 264 1.88 2.39 -24.11
N ARG A 265 1.21 3.46 -23.65
CA ARG A 265 0.24 4.18 -24.47
C ARG A 265 0.94 4.90 -25.62
N GLY A 266 0.48 4.64 -26.84
CA GLY A 266 1.06 5.27 -28.05
C GLY A 266 2.35 4.64 -28.55
N SER A 267 2.87 3.61 -27.91
CA SER A 267 3.97 2.81 -28.45
C SER A 267 3.46 1.85 -29.53
N ASP A 268 4.39 1.40 -30.41
CA ASP A 268 4.09 0.44 -31.48
C ASP A 268 3.92 -0.99 -30.91
N CYS A 269 2.84 -1.17 -30.15
CA CYS A 269 2.49 -2.37 -29.40
C CYS A 269 1.11 -2.92 -29.79
N ALA A 270 0.60 -2.59 -30.98
CA ALA A 270 -0.75 -2.94 -31.40
C ALA A 270 -1.04 -4.46 -31.41
N GLU A 271 0.00 -5.27 -31.55
CA GLU A 271 -0.11 -6.74 -31.55
C GLU A 271 -0.09 -7.34 -30.14
N MET A 272 0.26 -6.56 -29.10
CA MET A 272 0.36 -7.02 -27.74
C MET A 272 -0.94 -6.72 -26.95
N THR A 273 -1.21 -7.57 -25.97
CA THR A 273 -2.34 -7.37 -25.07
C THR A 273 -2.00 -6.28 -24.06
N GLN A 274 -2.56 -5.07 -24.29
CA GLN A 274 -2.48 -4.01 -23.28
C GLN A 274 -3.54 -4.20 -22.21
N THR A 275 -3.16 -4.05 -20.94
CA THR A 275 -4.04 -4.25 -19.80
C THR A 275 -4.52 -2.91 -19.26
N PRO A 276 -5.83 -2.59 -19.35
CA PRO A 276 -6.37 -1.31 -18.89
C PRO A 276 -6.36 -1.18 -17.37
N ASP A 277 -6.49 -2.28 -16.66
CA ASP A 277 -6.56 -2.34 -15.20
C ASP A 277 -6.07 -3.67 -14.63
N LEU A 278 -6.01 -3.74 -13.30
CA LEU A 278 -5.52 -4.91 -12.55
C LEU A 278 -6.41 -6.14 -12.74
N ASN A 279 -7.73 -5.97 -12.79
CA ASN A 279 -8.65 -7.09 -12.95
C ASN A 279 -8.47 -7.76 -14.31
N PHE A 280 -8.42 -6.97 -15.37
CA PHE A 280 -8.18 -7.47 -16.73
C PHE A 280 -6.85 -8.21 -16.84
N ALA A 281 -5.78 -7.68 -16.24
CA ALA A 281 -4.49 -8.35 -16.20
C ALA A 281 -4.57 -9.73 -15.52
N CYS A 282 -5.26 -9.80 -14.38
CA CYS A 282 -5.46 -11.07 -13.66
C CYS A 282 -6.25 -12.09 -14.48
N GLU A 283 -7.31 -11.67 -15.18
CA GLU A 283 -8.13 -12.55 -16.02
C GLU A 283 -7.35 -13.09 -17.21
N GLU A 284 -6.59 -12.24 -17.90
CA GLU A 284 -5.78 -12.66 -19.04
C GLU A 284 -4.66 -13.62 -18.65
N ILE A 285 -4.03 -13.39 -17.48
CA ILE A 285 -3.03 -14.31 -16.93
C ILE A 285 -3.68 -15.63 -16.52
N ALA A 286 -4.84 -15.60 -15.88
CA ALA A 286 -5.59 -16.81 -15.51
C ALA A 286 -5.91 -17.66 -16.74
N ARG A 287 -6.40 -17.05 -17.82
CA ARG A 287 -6.61 -17.78 -19.10
C ARG A 287 -5.32 -18.37 -19.66
N ALA A 288 -4.20 -17.67 -19.57
CA ALA A 288 -2.92 -18.18 -20.07
C ALA A 288 -2.39 -19.39 -19.28
N VAL A 289 -2.72 -19.50 -18.00
CA VAL A 289 -2.38 -20.66 -17.17
C VAL A 289 -3.44 -21.77 -17.20
N GLY A 290 -4.57 -21.55 -17.85
CA GLY A 290 -5.65 -22.53 -17.98
C GLY A 290 -6.58 -22.58 -16.77
N ALA A 291 -6.76 -21.44 -16.06
CA ALA A 291 -7.60 -21.29 -14.87
C ALA A 291 -8.91 -20.56 -15.20
#